data_caf91e302a58e033aad116624a60d28a
#
_entry.id   caf91e302a58e033aad116624a60d28a
#
_cell.length_a   1.000
_cell.length_b   1.000
_cell.length_c   1.000
_cell.angle_alpha   90.00
_cell.angle_beta   90.00
_cell.angle_gamma   90.00
#
_symmetry.space_group_name_H-M   'P 1'
#
loop_
_entity.id
_entity.type
_entity.pdbx_description
1 polymer ?
#
loop_
_entity_poly.entity_id
_entity_poly.type
_entity_poly.pdbx_seq_one_letter_code
_entity_poly.pdbx_strand_id
1 'polypeptide(L)'
;MVDLKAGELGETLDEFLKPHAAAMKRFADEARPLLSDALSALWTKAFPIVLRPQSEDGLGVVILNSNADTHFSFTNALGMVSAEQTRGLKIACNTYPKACWIVALHHHVIEYPWAAKALSERVGTTLINGNWFIRNLKPLAGRALLMHGHRHIDWIGECAGVRIVSAPSPVMEATNEQPTAFYVHTLAIDTEGRLRLRQPERIVVDGEPNDATS
;
A
#
# COMPACT_ATOMS: atom_id res chain seq x y z
N MET A 1 -7.18 -6.77 13.13
CA MET A 1 -5.73 -6.41 13.09
C MET A 1 -4.94 -7.67 13.33
N VAL A 2 -4.05 -8.00 12.43
CA VAL A 2 -3.07 -9.09 12.59
C VAL A 2 -1.73 -8.41 12.97
N ASP A 3 -1.16 -8.84 14.09
CA ASP A 3 0.10 -8.29 14.63
C ASP A 3 1.18 -9.36 14.52
N LEU A 4 2.20 -9.10 13.69
CA LEU A 4 3.22 -10.08 13.30
C LEU A 4 4.61 -9.59 13.67
N LYS A 5 5.51 -10.51 14.00
CA LYS A 5 6.94 -10.24 14.05
C LYS A 5 7.52 -10.25 12.63
N ALA A 6 8.64 -9.54 12.44
CA ALA A 6 9.36 -9.62 11.18
C ALA A 6 9.78 -11.09 10.89
N GLY A 7 9.47 -11.57 9.72
CA GLY A 7 9.71 -12.96 9.31
C GLY A 7 8.56 -13.94 9.53
N GLU A 8 7.55 -13.58 10.32
CA GLU A 8 6.37 -14.45 10.57
C GLU A 8 5.23 -14.22 9.56
N LEU A 9 5.37 -13.26 8.63
CA LEU A 9 4.26 -12.82 7.76
C LEU A 9 3.65 -13.99 6.98
N GLY A 10 4.49 -14.81 6.33
CA GLY A 10 4.02 -15.92 5.50
C GLY A 10 3.29 -16.97 6.33
N GLU A 11 3.93 -17.48 7.36
CA GLU A 11 3.39 -18.56 8.20
C GLU A 11 2.10 -18.15 8.91
N THR A 12 2.07 -16.96 9.55
CA THR A 12 0.88 -16.52 10.29
C THR A 12 -0.26 -16.14 9.35
N LEU A 13 0.03 -15.58 8.17
CA LEU A 13 -0.99 -15.29 7.18
C LEU A 13 -1.58 -16.58 6.59
N ASP A 14 -0.75 -17.58 6.32
CA ASP A 14 -1.18 -18.87 5.83
C ASP A 14 -2.06 -19.61 6.88
N GLU A 15 -1.69 -19.60 8.16
CA GLU A 15 -2.52 -20.14 9.23
C GLU A 15 -3.87 -19.42 9.34
N PHE A 16 -3.86 -18.08 9.24
CA PHE A 16 -5.07 -17.28 9.26
C PHE A 16 -5.98 -17.57 8.06
N LEU A 17 -5.42 -17.80 6.87
CA LEU A 17 -6.15 -18.06 5.64
C LEU A 17 -6.54 -19.55 5.47
N LYS A 18 -5.85 -20.48 6.13
CA LYS A 18 -6.06 -21.92 6.01
C LYS A 18 -7.52 -22.37 6.17
N PRO A 19 -8.30 -21.90 7.16
CA PRO A 19 -9.73 -22.25 7.28
C PRO A 19 -10.58 -21.80 6.08
N HIS A 20 -10.07 -20.84 5.30
CA HIS A 20 -10.76 -20.21 4.17
C HIS A 20 -10.21 -20.65 2.81
N ALA A 21 -9.22 -21.56 2.80
CA ALA A 21 -8.52 -21.98 1.58
C ALA A 21 -9.46 -22.46 0.46
N ALA A 22 -10.52 -23.21 0.80
CA ALA A 22 -11.50 -23.67 -0.18
C ALA A 22 -12.34 -22.54 -0.79
N ALA A 23 -12.65 -21.49 -0.02
CA ALA A 23 -13.36 -20.30 -0.51
C ALA A 23 -12.44 -19.43 -1.37
N MET A 24 -11.18 -19.29 -0.98
CA MET A 24 -10.17 -18.54 -1.75
C MET A 24 -9.85 -19.25 -3.07
N LYS A 25 -9.77 -20.58 -3.07
CA LYS A 25 -9.57 -21.36 -4.30
C LYS A 25 -10.73 -21.17 -5.27
N ARG A 26 -11.97 -21.27 -4.80
CA ARG A 26 -13.16 -20.99 -5.63
C ARG A 26 -13.14 -19.58 -6.20
N PHE A 27 -12.77 -18.60 -5.40
CA PHE A 27 -12.62 -17.21 -5.85
C PHE A 27 -11.59 -17.08 -6.98
N ALA A 28 -10.46 -17.77 -6.88
CA ALA A 28 -9.43 -17.78 -7.91
C ALA A 28 -9.85 -18.52 -9.18
N ASP A 29 -10.54 -19.65 -9.04
CA ASP A 29 -10.91 -20.54 -10.15
C ASP A 29 -12.11 -20.01 -10.96
N GLU A 30 -13.06 -19.32 -10.32
CA GLU A 30 -14.34 -18.96 -10.96
C GLU A 30 -14.29 -17.65 -11.76
N ALA A 31 -13.17 -16.94 -11.80
CA ALA A 31 -12.96 -15.66 -12.53
C ALA A 31 -14.10 -14.62 -12.36
N ARG A 32 -15.06 -14.90 -11.49
CA ARG A 32 -16.13 -14.00 -11.05
C ARG A 32 -16.01 -13.81 -9.56
N PRO A 33 -15.96 -12.59 -9.09
CA PRO A 33 -16.01 -12.30 -7.67
C PRO A 33 -17.43 -12.61 -7.14
N LEU A 34 -17.73 -13.88 -6.92
CA LEU A 34 -18.71 -14.23 -5.91
C LEU A 34 -18.03 -13.95 -4.57
N LEU A 35 -17.90 -12.65 -4.25
CA LEU A 35 -17.58 -12.22 -2.92
C LEU A 35 -18.71 -12.76 -2.03
N SER A 36 -18.50 -13.94 -1.47
CA SER A 36 -19.35 -14.33 -0.35
C SER A 36 -19.10 -13.28 0.73
N ASP A 37 -20.14 -12.79 1.37
CA ASP A 37 -20.06 -11.87 2.52
C ASP A 37 -19.01 -12.33 3.55
N ALA A 38 -18.81 -13.63 3.66
CA ALA A 38 -17.80 -14.25 4.52
C ALA A 38 -16.34 -13.92 4.10
N LEU A 39 -16.04 -13.90 2.80
CA LEU A 39 -14.68 -13.61 2.32
C LEU A 39 -14.38 -12.11 2.42
N SER A 40 -15.34 -11.24 2.09
CA SER A 40 -15.25 -9.80 2.29
C SER A 40 -15.05 -9.45 3.77
N ALA A 41 -15.81 -10.08 4.66
CA ALA A 41 -15.67 -9.94 6.10
C ALA A 41 -14.30 -10.41 6.63
N LEU A 42 -13.75 -11.48 6.03
CA LEU A 42 -12.42 -11.97 6.36
C LEU A 42 -11.34 -10.94 6.02
N TRP A 43 -11.35 -10.40 4.80
CA TRP A 43 -10.42 -9.37 4.38
C TRP A 43 -10.52 -8.11 5.24
N THR A 44 -11.72 -7.69 5.56
CA THR A 44 -11.95 -6.54 6.45
C THR A 44 -11.36 -6.76 7.84
N LYS A 45 -11.44 -7.98 8.37
CA LYS A 45 -10.90 -8.34 9.69
C LYS A 45 -9.38 -8.52 9.70
N ALA A 46 -8.77 -8.93 8.59
CA ALA A 46 -7.34 -9.14 8.50
C ALA A 46 -6.55 -7.83 8.63
N PHE A 47 -7.09 -6.72 8.14
CA PHE A 47 -6.38 -5.43 8.11
C PHE A 47 -6.76 -4.50 9.28
N PRO A 48 -5.80 -3.69 9.74
CA PRO A 48 -4.42 -3.58 9.28
C PRO A 48 -3.58 -4.80 9.67
N ILE A 49 -2.62 -5.17 8.82
CA ILE A 49 -1.55 -6.10 9.16
C ILE A 49 -0.40 -5.25 9.70
N VAL A 50 0.11 -5.62 10.87
CA VAL A 50 1.18 -4.88 11.54
C VAL A 50 2.39 -5.80 11.70
N LEU A 51 3.52 -5.41 11.11
CA LEU A 51 4.81 -6.00 11.40
C LEU A 51 5.49 -5.11 12.45
N ARG A 52 5.65 -5.66 13.64
CA ARG A 52 6.23 -4.95 14.77
C ARG A 52 7.70 -4.58 14.52
N PRO A 53 8.16 -3.42 14.98
CA PRO A 53 9.58 -3.11 14.96
C PRO A 53 10.35 -4.11 15.84
N GLN A 54 11.59 -4.43 15.44
CA GLN A 54 12.45 -5.35 16.18
C GLN A 54 13.04 -4.73 17.47
N SER A 55 13.11 -3.39 17.54
CA SER A 55 13.50 -2.61 18.72
C SER A 55 12.50 -1.48 18.96
N GLU A 56 12.50 -0.86 20.14
CA GLU A 56 11.59 0.23 20.50
C GLU A 56 11.65 1.42 19.53
N ASP A 57 12.83 1.69 18.96
CA ASP A 57 13.17 2.76 18.03
C ASP A 57 13.37 2.26 16.59
N GLY A 58 13.03 1.00 16.34
CA GLY A 58 13.20 0.35 15.05
C GLY A 58 12.16 0.77 13.99
N LEU A 59 12.15 0.03 12.89
CA LEU A 59 11.21 0.22 11.79
C LEU A 59 10.12 -0.83 11.85
N GLY A 60 8.87 -0.39 11.92
CA GLY A 60 7.68 -1.23 11.76
C GLY A 60 6.99 -1.01 10.42
N VAL A 61 6.11 -1.92 10.05
CA VAL A 61 5.29 -1.81 8.83
C VAL A 61 3.82 -1.99 9.18
N VAL A 62 2.97 -1.14 8.61
CA VAL A 62 1.52 -1.29 8.67
C VAL A 62 0.99 -1.39 7.25
N ILE A 63 0.33 -2.50 6.95
CA ILE A 63 -0.31 -2.73 5.65
C ILE A 63 -1.81 -2.52 5.81
N LEU A 64 -2.39 -1.67 4.97
CA LEU A 64 -3.80 -1.32 4.98
C LEU A 64 -4.50 -1.84 3.72
N ASN A 65 -5.71 -2.32 3.88
CA ASN A 65 -6.59 -2.58 2.76
C ASN A 65 -7.34 -1.29 2.41
N SER A 66 -7.02 -0.72 1.27
CA SER A 66 -7.71 0.46 0.74
C SER A 66 -8.77 0.14 -0.31
N ASN A 67 -9.00 -1.14 -0.62
CA ASN A 67 -10.11 -1.57 -1.45
C ASN A 67 -11.39 -1.52 -0.62
N ALA A 68 -12.22 -0.53 -0.88
CA ALA A 68 -13.52 -0.40 -0.23
C ALA A 68 -14.57 -1.26 -0.93
N ASP A 69 -15.57 -1.72 -0.19
CA ASP A 69 -16.81 -2.17 -0.79
C ASP A 69 -17.50 -0.97 -1.46
N THR A 70 -17.31 -0.83 -2.75
CA THR A 70 -17.97 0.22 -3.52
C THR A 70 -19.27 -0.35 -4.08
N HIS A 71 -20.39 0.24 -3.68
CA HIS A 71 -21.73 -0.18 -4.11
C HIS A 71 -22.04 0.11 -5.58
N PHE A 72 -21.15 0.77 -6.30
CA PHE A 72 -21.34 1.17 -7.69
C PHE A 72 -20.24 0.61 -8.58
N SER A 73 -20.60 -0.14 -9.62
CA SER A 73 -19.66 -0.83 -10.52
C SER A 73 -18.67 0.10 -11.24
N PHE A 74 -19.01 1.35 -11.48
CA PHE A 74 -18.13 2.34 -12.12
C PHE A 74 -17.22 3.09 -11.14
N THR A 75 -17.36 2.85 -9.82
CA THR A 75 -16.48 3.41 -8.78
C THR A 75 -15.52 2.39 -8.18
N ASN A 76 -15.37 1.23 -8.81
CA ASN A 76 -14.54 0.14 -8.31
C ASN A 76 -13.04 0.47 -8.18
N ALA A 77 -12.59 1.55 -8.82
CA ALA A 77 -11.23 2.04 -8.70
C ALA A 77 -11.02 3.04 -7.54
N LEU A 78 -12.08 3.38 -6.80
CA LEU A 78 -11.99 4.26 -5.63
C LEU A 78 -11.56 3.47 -4.40
N GLY A 79 -10.63 4.03 -3.65
CA GLY A 79 -10.16 3.47 -2.38
C GLY A 79 -10.77 4.16 -1.17
N MET A 80 -10.79 3.42 -0.06
CA MET A 80 -11.12 3.97 1.27
C MET A 80 -10.36 3.23 2.36
N VAL A 81 -9.80 3.95 3.32
CA VAL A 81 -9.27 3.36 4.56
C VAL A 81 -10.31 3.52 5.66
N SER A 82 -10.72 2.41 6.27
CA SER A 82 -11.73 2.44 7.33
C SER A 82 -11.23 3.09 8.61
N ALA A 83 -12.17 3.59 9.43
CA ALA A 83 -11.83 4.13 10.75
C ALA A 83 -11.23 3.05 11.68
N GLU A 84 -11.62 1.80 11.51
CA GLU A 84 -11.08 0.66 12.28
C GLU A 84 -9.62 0.40 11.94
N GLN A 85 -9.27 0.37 10.66
CA GLN A 85 -7.88 0.23 10.23
C GLN A 85 -7.01 1.40 10.73
N THR A 86 -7.53 2.63 10.65
CA THR A 86 -6.84 3.81 11.19
C THR A 86 -6.67 3.73 12.70
N ARG A 87 -7.63 3.17 13.42
CA ARG A 87 -7.51 2.91 14.86
C ARG A 87 -6.44 1.88 15.15
N GLY A 88 -6.40 0.76 14.39
CA GLY A 88 -5.34 -0.26 14.50
C GLY A 88 -3.95 0.31 14.26
N LEU A 89 -3.76 1.15 13.23
CA LEU A 89 -2.54 1.90 12.98
C LEU A 89 -2.13 2.75 14.21
N LYS A 90 -3.07 3.52 14.77
CA LYS A 90 -2.79 4.33 15.97
C LYS A 90 -2.40 3.49 17.18
N ILE A 91 -3.04 2.35 17.39
CA ILE A 91 -2.67 1.41 18.46
C ILE A 91 -1.24 0.94 18.28
N ALA A 92 -0.84 0.50 17.07
CA ALA A 92 0.52 0.07 16.78
C ALA A 92 1.53 1.18 17.06
N CYS A 93 1.29 2.39 16.56
CA CYS A 93 2.18 3.54 16.77
C CYS A 93 2.28 3.98 18.24
N ASN A 94 1.20 3.88 19.01
CA ASN A 94 1.20 4.20 20.44
C ASN A 94 1.89 3.12 21.26
N THR A 95 1.84 1.86 20.83
CA THR A 95 2.56 0.76 21.48
C THR A 95 4.08 0.90 21.31
N TYR A 96 4.51 1.45 20.17
CA TYR A 96 5.93 1.70 19.85
C TYR A 96 6.16 3.18 19.55
N PRO A 97 6.13 4.06 20.56
CA PRO A 97 6.10 5.52 20.36
C PRO A 97 7.38 6.11 19.79
N LYS A 98 8.51 5.38 19.88
CA LYS A 98 9.80 5.80 19.31
C LYS A 98 10.06 5.23 17.91
N ALA A 99 9.29 4.24 17.48
CA ALA A 99 9.49 3.57 16.21
C ALA A 99 9.16 4.46 15.02
N CYS A 100 9.83 4.17 13.90
CA CYS A 100 9.48 4.65 12.57
C CYS A 100 8.57 3.64 11.86
N TRP A 101 7.80 4.11 10.89
CA TRP A 101 6.78 3.29 10.26
C TRP A 101 6.76 3.41 8.75
N ILE A 102 6.68 2.28 8.05
CA ILE A 102 6.19 2.23 6.68
C ILE A 102 4.68 1.96 6.76
N VAL A 103 3.89 2.80 6.10
CA VAL A 103 2.45 2.60 5.93
C VAL A 103 2.19 2.30 4.47
N ALA A 104 1.76 1.09 4.15
CA ALA A 104 1.56 0.65 2.78
C ALA A 104 0.07 0.44 2.49
N LEU A 105 -0.40 0.91 1.34
CA LEU A 105 -1.74 0.69 0.81
C LEU A 105 -1.73 0.73 -0.72
N HIS A 106 -2.85 0.36 -1.36
CA HIS A 106 -2.92 0.32 -2.81
C HIS A 106 -3.16 1.69 -3.45
N HIS A 107 -4.20 2.42 -3.00
CA HIS A 107 -4.65 3.66 -3.64
C HIS A 107 -3.81 4.87 -3.24
N HIS A 108 -3.62 5.81 -4.17
CA HIS A 108 -2.97 7.08 -3.86
C HIS A 108 -3.83 7.95 -2.92
N VAL A 109 -3.17 8.63 -2.01
CA VAL A 109 -3.83 9.35 -0.90
C VAL A 109 -4.02 10.84 -1.16
N ILE A 110 -3.27 11.40 -2.10
CA ILE A 110 -3.34 12.80 -2.55
C ILE A 110 -3.26 12.84 -4.06
N GLU A 111 -3.78 13.90 -4.66
CA GLU A 111 -3.59 14.16 -6.08
C GLU A 111 -2.13 14.51 -6.36
N TYR A 112 -1.64 14.09 -7.52
CA TYR A 112 -0.30 14.42 -7.98
C TYR A 112 -0.21 15.92 -8.37
N PRO A 113 0.97 16.55 -8.26
CA PRO A 113 1.13 17.99 -8.45
C PRO A 113 1.08 18.45 -9.90
N TRP A 114 0.74 17.60 -10.85
CA TRP A 114 0.58 17.94 -12.27
C TRP A 114 -0.84 17.73 -12.76
N ALA A 115 -1.18 18.40 -13.86
CA ALA A 115 -2.51 18.33 -14.43
C ALA A 115 -2.82 16.92 -14.94
N ALA A 116 -3.96 16.36 -14.55
CA ALA A 116 -4.48 15.13 -15.14
C ALA A 116 -4.85 15.36 -16.59
N LYS A 117 -4.50 14.41 -17.46
CA LYS A 117 -4.79 14.49 -18.91
C LYS A 117 -6.27 14.36 -19.23
N ALA A 118 -7.03 13.66 -18.38
CA ALA A 118 -8.46 13.47 -18.52
C ALA A 118 -9.20 13.55 -17.19
N LEU A 119 -10.46 13.96 -17.22
CA LEU A 119 -11.30 14.04 -16.01
C LEU A 119 -11.49 12.67 -15.36
N SER A 120 -11.57 11.60 -16.15
CA SER A 120 -11.65 10.22 -15.68
C SER A 120 -10.43 9.78 -14.85
N GLU A 121 -9.26 10.35 -15.10
CA GLU A 121 -8.06 10.07 -14.30
C GLU A 121 -8.15 10.65 -12.88
N ARG A 122 -8.98 11.67 -12.68
CA ARG A 122 -9.15 12.33 -11.37
C ARG A 122 -10.18 11.66 -10.50
N VAL A 123 -11.29 11.21 -11.11
CA VAL A 123 -12.51 10.90 -10.36
C VAL A 123 -12.58 9.43 -9.92
N GLY A 124 -11.81 8.53 -10.56
CA GLY A 124 -11.99 7.10 -10.40
C GLY A 124 -10.93 6.34 -9.60
N THR A 125 -9.85 7.00 -9.16
CA THR A 125 -8.66 6.27 -8.72
C THR A 125 -8.07 6.69 -7.38
N THR A 126 -8.63 7.71 -6.74
CA THR A 126 -8.09 8.28 -5.50
C THR A 126 -8.71 7.65 -4.26
N LEU A 127 -8.02 7.79 -3.14
CA LEU A 127 -8.57 7.46 -1.83
C LEU A 127 -9.62 8.51 -1.44
N ILE A 128 -10.91 8.16 -1.39
CA ILE A 128 -12.01 9.12 -1.15
C ILE A 128 -11.88 9.85 0.18
N ASN A 129 -11.27 9.24 1.18
CA ASN A 129 -10.99 9.85 2.48
C ASN A 129 -9.50 10.18 2.69
N GLY A 130 -8.72 10.37 1.62
CA GLY A 130 -7.28 10.59 1.66
C GLY A 130 -6.87 11.76 2.55
N ASN A 131 -7.54 12.91 2.45
CA ASN A 131 -7.28 14.07 3.30
C ASN A 131 -7.52 13.81 4.79
N TRP A 132 -8.53 13.02 5.12
CA TRP A 132 -8.80 12.60 6.48
C TRP A 132 -7.71 11.63 6.95
N PHE A 133 -7.32 10.69 6.11
CA PHE A 133 -6.29 9.71 6.42
C PHE A 133 -4.92 10.38 6.67
N ILE A 134 -4.47 11.29 5.78
CA ILE A 134 -3.23 12.06 5.96
C ILE A 134 -3.22 12.85 7.27
N ARG A 135 -4.34 13.47 7.63
CA ARG A 135 -4.45 14.16 8.94
C ARG A 135 -4.23 13.22 10.12
N ASN A 136 -4.65 11.96 10.01
CA ASN A 136 -4.42 10.94 11.03
C ASN A 136 -2.96 10.45 11.07
N LEU A 137 -2.19 10.60 9.99
CA LEU A 137 -0.76 10.31 9.95
C LEU A 137 0.11 11.48 10.43
N LYS A 138 -0.41 12.70 10.50
CA LYS A 138 0.35 13.88 10.92
C LYS A 138 1.16 13.71 12.23
N PRO A 139 0.68 13.01 13.27
CA PRO A 139 1.48 12.76 14.48
C PRO A 139 2.75 11.93 14.23
N LEU A 140 2.86 11.28 13.08
CA LEU A 140 4.02 10.50 12.63
C LEU A 140 4.91 11.28 11.66
N ALA A 141 4.72 12.61 11.52
CA ALA A 141 5.55 13.45 10.66
C ALA A 141 7.04 13.24 10.96
N GLY A 142 7.84 13.05 9.91
CA GLY A 142 9.26 12.72 10.01
C GLY A 142 9.59 11.29 10.46
N ARG A 143 8.61 10.50 10.92
CA ARG A 143 8.77 9.10 11.34
C ARG A 143 7.96 8.11 10.51
N ALA A 144 7.17 8.58 9.56
CA ALA A 144 6.41 7.70 8.67
C ALA A 144 6.77 7.93 7.20
N LEU A 145 6.80 6.84 6.47
CA LEU A 145 6.84 6.77 5.01
C LEU A 145 5.55 6.10 4.55
N LEU A 146 4.78 6.79 3.72
CA LEU A 146 3.59 6.24 3.09
C LEU A 146 3.95 5.71 1.69
N MET A 147 3.62 4.46 1.42
CA MET A 147 3.87 3.82 0.13
C MET A 147 2.55 3.38 -0.51
N HIS A 148 2.40 3.67 -1.78
CA HIS A 148 1.22 3.25 -2.56
C HIS A 148 1.57 2.99 -4.03
N GLY A 149 0.63 2.39 -4.77
CA GLY A 149 0.74 2.13 -6.20
C GLY A 149 -0.49 2.66 -6.97
N HIS A 150 -1.25 1.75 -7.57
CA HIS A 150 -2.52 1.92 -8.29
C HIS A 150 -2.41 2.64 -9.64
N ARG A 151 -1.87 3.85 -9.70
CA ARG A 151 -1.75 4.60 -10.95
C ARG A 151 -0.43 4.36 -11.69
N HIS A 152 0.42 3.52 -11.15
CA HIS A 152 1.72 3.17 -11.74
C HIS A 152 2.60 4.38 -12.05
N ILE A 153 2.46 5.44 -11.26
CA ILE A 153 3.20 6.69 -11.41
C ILE A 153 4.39 6.67 -10.48
N ASP A 154 5.57 6.89 -11.03
CA ASP A 154 6.80 7.09 -10.28
C ASP A 154 6.82 8.50 -9.70
N TRP A 155 6.64 8.61 -8.40
CA TRP A 155 6.62 9.91 -7.73
C TRP A 155 7.00 9.80 -6.26
N ILE A 156 7.78 10.76 -5.80
CA ILE A 156 8.11 10.96 -4.39
C ILE A 156 7.74 12.37 -4.00
N GLY A 157 6.98 12.51 -2.93
CA GLY A 157 6.55 13.80 -2.41
C GLY A 157 6.36 13.80 -0.91
N GLU A 158 5.72 14.83 -0.41
CA GLU A 158 5.45 15.00 1.02
C GLU A 158 4.11 15.71 1.23
N CYS A 159 3.36 15.26 2.22
CA CYS A 159 2.16 15.94 2.68
C CYS A 159 2.08 15.90 4.20
N ALA A 160 1.89 17.07 4.83
CA ALA A 160 1.78 17.22 6.28
C ALA A 160 2.98 16.63 7.06
N GLY A 161 4.20 16.68 6.48
CA GLY A 161 5.42 16.13 7.08
C GLY A 161 5.55 14.61 6.97
N VAL A 162 4.64 13.95 6.23
CA VAL A 162 4.73 12.52 5.91
C VAL A 162 5.25 12.39 4.48
N ARG A 163 6.36 11.67 4.32
CA ARG A 163 6.88 11.34 3.00
C ARG A 163 6.02 10.31 2.31
N ILE A 164 5.77 10.52 1.01
CA ILE A 164 4.91 9.66 0.19
C ILE A 164 5.72 9.15 -1.00
N VAL A 165 5.66 7.85 -1.23
CA VAL A 165 6.28 7.18 -2.37
C VAL A 165 5.19 6.47 -3.16
N SER A 166 5.07 6.82 -4.43
CA SER A 166 4.25 6.14 -5.41
C SER A 166 5.12 5.24 -6.27
N ALA A 167 4.73 3.97 -6.40
CA ALA A 167 5.50 2.99 -7.15
C ALA A 167 5.03 2.89 -8.61
N PRO A 168 5.95 2.79 -9.58
CA PRO A 168 5.62 2.36 -10.93
C PRO A 168 5.18 0.90 -10.94
N SER A 169 4.64 0.43 -12.07
CA SER A 169 4.30 -0.98 -12.25
C SER A 169 5.49 -1.75 -12.83
N PRO A 170 5.94 -2.81 -12.17
CA PRO A 170 7.01 -3.65 -12.71
C PRO A 170 6.52 -4.68 -13.75
N VAL A 171 5.21 -4.70 -14.03
CA VAL A 171 4.56 -5.68 -14.93
C VAL A 171 3.83 -5.04 -16.11
N MET A 172 3.86 -3.71 -16.24
CA MET A 172 3.35 -3.06 -17.44
C MET A 172 4.31 -3.28 -18.60
N GLU A 173 3.74 -3.49 -19.80
CA GLU A 173 4.55 -3.61 -21.00
C GLU A 173 5.47 -2.40 -21.17
N ALA A 174 6.75 -2.68 -21.33
CA ALA A 174 7.75 -1.66 -21.62
C ALA A 174 7.49 -1.11 -23.03
N THR A 175 7.56 0.21 -23.15
CA THR A 175 7.68 0.86 -24.45
C THR A 175 9.14 1.24 -24.67
N ASN A 176 9.54 1.48 -25.93
CA ASN A 176 10.89 1.96 -26.26
C ASN A 176 11.26 3.26 -25.52
N GLU A 177 10.25 4.05 -25.12
CA GLU A 177 10.44 5.31 -24.40
C GLU A 177 10.35 5.19 -22.87
N GLN A 178 9.69 4.12 -22.36
CA GLN A 178 9.49 3.90 -20.93
C GLN A 178 9.70 2.42 -20.59
N PRO A 179 10.92 2.01 -20.28
CA PRO A 179 11.19 0.64 -19.85
C PRO A 179 10.52 0.37 -18.50
N THR A 180 10.04 -0.86 -18.33
CA THR A 180 9.52 -1.33 -17.05
C THR A 180 10.61 -1.26 -15.98
N ALA A 181 10.30 -0.72 -14.82
CA ALA A 181 11.25 -0.55 -13.74
C ALA A 181 10.60 -0.68 -12.38
N PHE A 182 11.41 -1.02 -11.38
CA PHE A 182 11.08 -0.91 -9.97
C PHE A 182 12.19 -0.20 -9.21
N TYR A 183 11.95 0.14 -7.95
CA TYR A 183 12.92 0.84 -7.11
C TYR A 183 13.27 0.04 -5.87
N VAL A 184 14.56 0.05 -5.54
CA VAL A 184 15.07 -0.37 -4.24
C VAL A 184 15.23 0.88 -3.39
N HIS A 185 14.45 0.97 -2.32
CA HIS A 185 14.47 2.07 -1.37
C HIS A 185 15.33 1.72 -0.15
N THR A 186 16.37 2.50 0.10
CA THR A 186 17.17 2.38 1.32
C THR A 186 16.64 3.36 2.36
N LEU A 187 16.26 2.84 3.52
CA LEU A 187 15.78 3.63 4.65
C LEU A 187 16.83 3.63 5.77
N ALA A 188 16.92 4.74 6.48
CA ALA A 188 17.72 4.87 7.69
C ALA A 188 16.93 5.65 8.75
N ILE A 189 17.21 5.37 10.01
CA ILE A 189 16.72 6.18 11.13
C ILE A 189 17.91 7.00 11.62
N ASP A 190 17.75 8.32 11.66
CA ASP A 190 18.80 9.22 12.13
C ASP A 190 18.84 9.30 13.66
N THR A 191 19.82 10.02 14.19
CA THR A 191 20.03 10.20 15.65
C THR A 191 18.90 10.95 16.35
N GLU A 192 18.04 11.63 15.58
CA GLU A 192 16.84 12.32 16.09
C GLU A 192 15.59 11.41 16.03
N GLY A 193 15.74 10.14 15.64
CA GLY A 193 14.64 9.19 15.47
C GLY A 193 13.76 9.47 14.25
N ARG A 194 14.29 10.15 13.22
CA ARG A 194 13.56 10.46 11.99
C ARG A 194 13.89 9.46 10.89
N LEU A 195 12.86 9.07 10.15
CA LEU A 195 13.00 8.19 9.01
C LEU A 195 13.54 8.97 7.79
N ARG A 196 14.65 8.48 7.25
CA ARG A 196 15.32 9.05 6.08
C ARG A 196 15.23 8.09 4.92
N LEU A 197 14.67 8.55 3.82
CA LEU A 197 14.72 7.88 2.54
C LEU A 197 15.98 8.36 1.81
N ARG A 198 16.90 7.44 1.49
CA ARG A 198 18.06 7.72 0.63
C ARG A 198 17.62 7.75 -0.83
N GLN A 199 18.51 8.19 -1.71
CA GLN A 199 18.23 8.17 -3.14
C GLN A 199 17.88 6.73 -3.57
N PRO A 200 16.70 6.52 -4.20
CA PRO A 200 16.30 5.20 -4.65
C PRO A 200 17.20 4.70 -5.79
N GLU A 201 17.48 3.41 -5.77
CA GLU A 201 18.12 2.73 -6.90
C GLU A 201 17.02 2.26 -7.86
N ARG A 202 17.08 2.73 -9.10
CA ARG A 202 16.15 2.32 -10.16
C ARG A 202 16.67 1.08 -10.85
N ILE A 203 15.91 0.01 -10.81
CA ILE A 203 16.21 -1.25 -11.51
C ILE A 203 15.31 -1.35 -12.72
N VAL A 204 15.92 -1.40 -13.90
CA VAL A 204 15.22 -1.62 -15.16
C VAL A 204 15.03 -3.12 -15.34
N VAL A 205 13.80 -3.52 -15.65
CA VAL A 205 13.49 -4.90 -16.00
C VAL A 205 13.60 -4.99 -17.53
N ASP A 206 14.63 -5.68 -18.02
CA ASP A 206 14.77 -5.96 -19.44
C ASP A 206 13.71 -6.98 -19.83
N GLY A 207 12.64 -6.50 -20.43
CA GLY A 207 11.70 -7.36 -21.15
C GLY A 207 12.39 -7.80 -22.45
N GLU A 208 12.42 -9.09 -22.72
CA GLU A 208 12.75 -9.53 -24.09
C GLU A 208 11.79 -8.83 -25.05
N PRO A 209 12.29 -8.23 -26.16
CA PRO A 209 11.41 -7.67 -27.14
C PRO A 209 10.53 -8.82 -27.66
N ASN A 210 9.21 -8.68 -27.51
CA ASN A 210 8.28 -9.56 -28.17
C ASN A 210 8.59 -9.48 -29.66
N ASP A 211 9.20 -10.51 -30.21
CA ASP A 211 9.28 -10.73 -31.64
C ASP A 211 7.84 -10.92 -32.18
N ALA A 212 7.17 -9.79 -32.36
CA ALA A 212 5.92 -9.74 -33.12
C ALA A 212 6.29 -9.83 -34.61
N THR A 213 6.70 -11.01 -35.05
CA THR A 213 6.81 -11.37 -36.45
C THR A 213 5.98 -12.62 -36.71
N SER A 214 4.80 -12.44 -37.16
CA SER A 214 4.20 -13.14 -38.34
C SER A 214 2.72 -12.84 -38.47
#